data_96ad03627b6d094e37155da3d8aeb7d9
#
_entry.id   96ad03627b6d094e37155da3d8aeb7d9
#
_cell.length_a   1.000
_cell.length_b   1.000
_cell.length_c   1.000
_cell.angle_alpha   90.00
_cell.angle_beta   90.00
_cell.angle_gamma   90.00
#
_symmetry.space_group_name_H-M   'P 1'
#
loop_
_entity.id
_entity.type
_entity.pdbx_description
1 polymer ?
#
loop_
_entity_poly.entity_id
_entity_poly.type
_entity_poly.pdbx_seq_one_letter_code
_entity_poly.pdbx_strand_id
1 'polypeptide(L)'
;MKKTFTVALVLLAVSCNRYLDIKPYGQTIPETAEEFSALLHAHLDEIDYGEEVVMGDGLEMADLECYADNLAANLTQYPGGNYISLYIGEQLSAKQTLYTNLYAVIRDCNIIIGYLEDRSSRLGMDVLGTAYALRGICYYNLLRNFCQACNPDNPGPGVPLVTEFDMEAKPTRSTYNQTVKRIEEDLNKAIEYDIQDEIYRFNSDVAKGYLARLYFWTQQYRLAAQYASELLEKYPLLDAEPYKAMIGEQMAKSGNMIFKAQIYAGSSESTALTNSKNYLKNRPCSRLFYDLFAEKEKDVRFTLSIDAKRLPAKNLLSCLRSAELQLILAESYYHSEEPEKALAALNELRRKRIADVSDYTMQTLPPVDHDDLIQVDAKGNALTPLLYAIHCERRKELFLEGDRWYELKRNGCPEFWVAKQGLKYTTYSWMYTFPLYAPDIQLVEGLEQNPGYDK
;
A
#
# COMPACT_ATOMS: atom_id res chain seq x y z
N MET A 1 -56.16 -6.08 49.10
CA MET A 1 -56.09 -6.07 47.63
C MET A 1 -55.01 -5.12 47.02
N LYS A 2 -54.59 -4.01 47.66
CA LYS A 2 -53.57 -3.10 47.11
C LYS A 2 -52.11 -3.61 47.22
N LYS A 3 -51.79 -4.50 48.17
CA LYS A 3 -50.42 -5.02 48.34
C LYS A 3 -50.08 -6.19 47.41
N THR A 4 -51.06 -6.94 46.94
CA THR A 4 -50.87 -8.03 45.96
C THR A 4 -50.63 -7.53 44.54
N PHE A 5 -51.12 -6.35 44.20
CA PHE A 5 -50.93 -5.74 42.84
C PHE A 5 -49.52 -5.15 42.66
N THR A 6 -48.89 -4.67 43.73
CA THR A 6 -47.54 -4.08 43.69
C THR A 6 -46.45 -5.17 43.52
N VAL A 7 -46.66 -6.37 44.10
CA VAL A 7 -45.73 -7.50 43.96
C VAL A 7 -45.78 -8.10 42.55
N ALA A 8 -46.98 -8.14 41.92
CA ALA A 8 -47.12 -8.61 40.54
C ALA A 8 -46.48 -7.66 39.53
N LEU A 9 -46.50 -6.34 39.76
CA LEU A 9 -45.89 -5.34 38.88
C LEU A 9 -44.36 -5.36 38.94
N VAL A 10 -43.77 -5.68 40.09
CA VAL A 10 -42.30 -5.80 40.27
C VAL A 10 -41.75 -7.09 39.67
N LEU A 11 -42.55 -8.18 39.64
CA LEU A 11 -42.18 -9.44 39.02
C LEU A 11 -42.22 -9.35 37.47
N LEU A 12 -43.02 -8.45 36.90
CA LEU A 12 -43.06 -8.21 35.43
C LEU A 12 -41.88 -7.34 34.96
N ALA A 13 -41.27 -6.54 35.83
CA ALA A 13 -40.13 -5.70 35.44
C ALA A 13 -38.79 -6.47 35.46
N VAL A 14 -38.69 -7.66 36.03
CA VAL A 14 -37.47 -8.50 36.06
C VAL A 14 -37.41 -9.51 34.91
N SER A 15 -38.54 -9.70 34.19
CA SER A 15 -38.65 -10.71 33.14
C SER A 15 -38.20 -10.26 31.72
N CYS A 16 -37.84 -8.99 31.52
CA CYS A 16 -37.57 -8.51 30.17
C CYS A 16 -36.08 -8.49 29.77
N ASN A 17 -35.13 -8.73 30.69
CA ASN A 17 -33.71 -8.69 30.30
C ASN A 17 -33.20 -9.97 29.60
N ARG A 18 -33.95 -11.06 29.61
CA ARG A 18 -33.55 -12.29 28.89
C ARG A 18 -34.16 -12.46 27.51
N TYR A 19 -35.11 -11.61 27.11
CA TYR A 19 -35.76 -11.69 25.82
C TYR A 19 -35.11 -10.89 24.71
N LEU A 20 -34.11 -10.04 25.07
CA LEU A 20 -33.31 -9.25 24.13
C LEU A 20 -31.98 -9.94 23.77
N ASP A 21 -31.69 -11.09 24.36
CA ASP A 21 -30.50 -11.90 24.07
C ASP A 21 -30.80 -12.98 23.00
N ILE A 22 -31.58 -12.62 21.98
CA ILE A 22 -31.76 -13.47 20.82
C ILE A 22 -30.52 -13.30 19.93
N LYS A 23 -29.51 -14.14 20.15
CA LYS A 23 -28.43 -14.33 19.16
C LYS A 23 -29.10 -14.80 17.85
N PRO A 24 -28.89 -14.12 16.72
CA PRO A 24 -29.41 -14.60 15.44
C PRO A 24 -28.95 -16.03 15.19
N TYR A 25 -29.86 -16.92 14.84
CA TYR A 25 -29.53 -18.32 14.57
C TYR A 25 -28.50 -18.39 13.46
N GLY A 26 -27.28 -18.86 13.75
CA GLY A 26 -26.19 -19.02 12.77
C GLY A 26 -25.12 -17.92 12.74
N GLN A 27 -25.17 -16.91 13.61
CA GLN A 27 -24.05 -15.99 13.82
C GLN A 27 -23.55 -16.10 15.26
N THR A 28 -22.31 -16.59 15.42
CA THR A 28 -21.61 -16.58 16.69
C THR A 28 -20.92 -15.23 16.84
N ILE A 29 -21.25 -14.49 17.90
CA ILE A 29 -20.45 -13.32 18.27
C ILE A 29 -19.17 -13.87 18.89
N PRO A 30 -17.98 -13.54 18.38
CA PRO A 30 -16.73 -14.00 18.97
C PRO A 30 -16.63 -13.58 20.44
N GLU A 31 -16.18 -14.50 21.32
CA GLU A 31 -16.01 -14.27 22.74
C GLU A 31 -14.58 -14.62 23.20
N THR A 32 -13.93 -15.57 22.53
CA THR A 32 -12.61 -16.08 22.89
C THR A 32 -11.52 -15.57 21.92
N ALA A 33 -10.25 -15.62 22.34
CA ALA A 33 -9.13 -15.24 21.49
C ALA A 33 -9.05 -16.12 20.23
N GLU A 34 -9.42 -17.40 20.32
CA GLU A 34 -9.45 -18.34 19.19
C GLU A 34 -10.51 -17.95 18.15
N GLU A 35 -11.70 -17.53 18.61
CA GLU A 35 -12.77 -17.07 17.71
C GLU A 35 -12.41 -15.75 17.01
N PHE A 36 -11.81 -14.80 17.72
CA PHE A 36 -11.29 -13.57 17.11
C PHE A 36 -10.10 -13.84 16.19
N SER A 37 -9.26 -14.81 16.51
CA SER A 37 -8.21 -15.30 15.63
C SER A 37 -8.77 -15.82 14.32
N ALA A 38 -9.87 -16.59 14.35
CA ALA A 38 -10.53 -17.10 13.15
C ALA A 38 -11.04 -15.97 12.23
N LEU A 39 -11.51 -14.84 12.81
CA LEU A 39 -11.90 -13.66 12.03
C LEU A 39 -10.70 -13.02 11.31
N LEU A 40 -9.53 -12.94 11.97
CA LEU A 40 -8.30 -12.46 11.35
C LEU A 40 -7.78 -13.40 10.26
N HIS A 41 -7.88 -14.71 10.48
CA HIS A 41 -7.39 -15.70 9.50
C HIS A 41 -8.09 -15.58 8.15
N ALA A 42 -9.35 -15.14 8.10
CA ALA A 42 -10.03 -14.86 6.83
C ALA A 42 -9.24 -13.81 6.00
N HIS A 43 -8.80 -12.72 6.63
CA HIS A 43 -8.00 -11.70 5.97
C HIS A 43 -6.58 -12.16 5.66
N LEU A 44 -5.94 -12.91 6.58
CA LEU A 44 -4.58 -13.41 6.38
C LEU A 44 -4.51 -14.41 5.22
N ASP A 45 -5.51 -15.28 5.09
CA ASP A 45 -5.61 -16.23 3.99
C ASP A 45 -5.79 -15.51 2.65
N GLU A 46 -6.63 -14.47 2.58
CA GLU A 46 -6.81 -13.66 1.38
C GLU A 46 -5.53 -12.90 0.99
N ILE A 47 -4.76 -12.41 1.98
CA ILE A 47 -3.44 -11.82 1.73
C ILE A 47 -2.49 -12.85 1.12
N ASP A 48 -2.52 -14.09 1.59
CA ASP A 48 -1.71 -15.17 1.06
C ASP A 48 -2.10 -15.56 -0.36
N TYR A 49 -3.36 -15.50 -0.68
CA TYR A 49 -3.85 -15.69 -2.05
C TYR A 49 -3.60 -14.47 -2.98
N GLY A 50 -3.27 -13.31 -2.43
CA GLY A 50 -3.09 -12.06 -3.18
C GLY A 50 -4.40 -11.43 -3.63
N GLU A 51 -5.48 -11.65 -2.88
CA GLU A 51 -6.82 -11.13 -3.12
C GLU A 51 -7.22 -10.03 -2.13
N GLU A 52 -6.53 -9.94 -0.98
CA GLU A 52 -6.83 -8.93 0.03
C GLU A 52 -6.22 -7.56 -0.31
N VAL A 53 -7.02 -6.53 -0.18
CA VAL A 53 -6.67 -5.14 -0.49
C VAL A 53 -5.67 -4.49 0.48
N VAL A 54 -5.48 -5.07 1.66
CA VAL A 54 -4.60 -4.52 2.71
C VAL A 54 -3.17 -4.34 2.23
N MET A 55 -2.67 -5.30 1.46
CA MET A 55 -1.31 -5.28 0.92
C MET A 55 -1.26 -4.94 -0.58
N GLY A 56 -2.42 -4.66 -1.19
CA GLY A 56 -2.61 -4.53 -2.63
C GLY A 56 -2.83 -5.90 -3.28
N ASP A 57 -4.04 -6.13 -3.75
CA ASP A 57 -4.34 -7.31 -4.55
C ASP A 57 -3.64 -7.26 -5.91
N GLY A 58 -3.54 -8.42 -6.57
CA GLY A 58 -2.84 -8.51 -7.84
C GLY A 58 -3.50 -7.70 -8.95
N LEU A 59 -4.80 -7.49 -8.91
CA LEU A 59 -5.53 -6.69 -9.89
C LEU A 59 -5.28 -5.21 -9.67
N GLU A 60 -5.34 -4.74 -8.43
CA GLU A 60 -5.05 -3.34 -8.09
C GLU A 60 -3.62 -2.97 -8.46
N MET A 61 -2.65 -3.81 -8.12
CA MET A 61 -1.24 -3.57 -8.47
C MET A 61 -1.02 -3.52 -9.97
N ALA A 62 -1.69 -4.40 -10.74
CA ALA A 62 -1.65 -4.36 -12.20
C ALA A 62 -2.25 -3.06 -12.75
N ASP A 63 -3.33 -2.58 -12.15
CA ASP A 63 -3.95 -1.30 -12.49
C ASP A 63 -2.98 -0.13 -12.25
N LEU A 64 -2.34 -0.07 -11.09
CA LEU A 64 -1.39 1.00 -10.74
C LEU A 64 -0.19 1.03 -11.68
N GLU A 65 0.34 -0.13 -12.08
CA GLU A 65 1.39 -0.21 -13.09
C GLU A 65 0.92 0.26 -14.48
N CYS A 66 -0.35 0.03 -14.80
CA CYS A 66 -0.94 0.45 -16.06
C CYS A 66 -1.33 1.94 -16.09
N TYR A 67 -1.63 2.54 -14.94
CA TYR A 67 -1.89 3.98 -14.85
C TYR A 67 -0.60 4.81 -14.94
N ALA A 68 0.54 4.20 -14.62
CA ALA A 68 1.85 4.82 -14.67
C ALA A 68 2.50 4.73 -16.07
N ASP A 69 3.74 5.21 -16.18
CA ASP A 69 4.49 5.37 -17.42
C ASP A 69 5.62 4.36 -17.64
N ASN A 70 5.70 3.31 -16.82
CA ASN A 70 6.68 2.23 -17.00
C ASN A 70 6.32 1.32 -18.18
N LEU A 71 5.03 1.14 -18.43
CA LEU A 71 4.52 0.35 -19.54
C LEU A 71 4.04 1.25 -20.67
N ALA A 72 4.35 0.89 -21.91
CA ALA A 72 3.84 1.60 -23.06
C ALA A 72 2.31 1.45 -23.12
N ALA A 73 1.63 2.51 -23.53
CA ALA A 73 0.22 2.45 -23.87
C ALA A 73 0.02 1.46 -25.00
N ASN A 74 -0.31 0.22 -24.68
CA ASN A 74 -0.51 -0.77 -25.71
C ASN A 74 -1.95 -0.73 -26.21
N LEU A 75 -2.06 -0.72 -27.54
CA LEU A 75 -3.32 -0.68 -28.26
C LEU A 75 -3.84 -2.08 -28.58
N THR A 76 -3.14 -3.14 -28.18
CA THR A 76 -3.54 -4.50 -28.51
C THR A 76 -4.79 -4.91 -27.74
N GLN A 77 -5.78 -5.31 -28.52
CA GLN A 77 -6.99 -5.94 -28.05
C GLN A 77 -6.63 -7.28 -27.39
N TYR A 78 -7.07 -7.49 -26.17
CA TYR A 78 -6.94 -8.79 -25.55
C TYR A 78 -7.82 -9.82 -26.28
N PRO A 79 -7.34 -11.07 -26.46
CA PRO A 79 -8.20 -12.13 -26.97
C PRO A 79 -9.37 -12.35 -26.01
N GLY A 80 -10.60 -12.01 -26.45
CA GLY A 80 -11.78 -12.07 -25.61
C GLY A 80 -12.58 -10.77 -25.50
N GLY A 81 -12.12 -9.70 -26.11
CA GLY A 81 -12.90 -8.47 -26.29
C GLY A 81 -12.98 -7.51 -25.12
N ASN A 82 -12.43 -7.85 -23.96
CA ASN A 82 -12.38 -6.94 -22.82
C ASN A 82 -11.21 -6.00 -22.95
N TYR A 83 -11.50 -4.74 -23.21
CA TYR A 83 -10.49 -3.69 -23.19
C TYR A 83 -10.29 -3.26 -21.75
N ILE A 84 -9.08 -3.39 -21.29
CA ILE A 84 -8.69 -2.66 -20.11
C ILE A 84 -7.98 -1.39 -20.62
N SER A 85 -8.73 -0.35 -20.78
CA SER A 85 -8.18 0.97 -21.08
C SER A 85 -7.93 1.67 -19.76
N LEU A 86 -6.84 1.31 -19.13
CA LEU A 86 -6.46 1.74 -17.79
C LEU A 86 -5.98 3.19 -17.72
N TYR A 87 -5.99 3.91 -18.83
CA TYR A 87 -5.59 5.31 -18.92
C TYR A 87 -6.75 6.29 -18.84
N ILE A 88 -7.92 5.89 -18.32
CA ILE A 88 -9.12 6.70 -18.45
C ILE A 88 -9.78 6.87 -17.11
N GLY A 89 -10.05 8.12 -16.75
CA GLY A 89 -10.76 8.50 -15.55
C GLY A 89 -12.10 7.80 -15.30
N GLU A 90 -12.77 7.32 -16.34
CA GLU A 90 -14.00 6.52 -16.20
C GLU A 90 -13.82 5.25 -15.38
N GLN A 91 -12.65 4.64 -15.42
CA GLN A 91 -12.38 3.43 -14.64
C GLN A 91 -11.95 3.70 -13.20
N LEU A 92 -11.55 4.92 -12.88
CA LEU A 92 -11.22 5.29 -11.51
C LEU A 92 -12.45 5.24 -10.60
N SER A 93 -13.66 5.36 -11.14
CA SER A 93 -14.91 5.15 -10.38
C SER A 93 -14.99 3.74 -9.78
N ALA A 94 -14.39 2.74 -10.42
CA ALA A 94 -14.31 1.37 -9.88
C ALA A 94 -13.44 1.27 -8.61
N LYS A 95 -12.55 2.23 -8.36
CA LYS A 95 -11.71 2.28 -7.15
C LYS A 95 -12.50 2.53 -5.86
N GLN A 96 -13.77 2.87 -5.96
CA GLN A 96 -14.68 2.89 -4.81
C GLN A 96 -14.79 1.52 -4.11
N THR A 97 -14.59 0.41 -4.84
CA THR A 97 -14.54 -0.93 -4.25
C THR A 97 -13.35 -1.09 -3.31
N LEU A 98 -12.17 -0.56 -3.67
CA LEU A 98 -11.02 -0.52 -2.77
C LEU A 98 -11.34 0.21 -1.46
N TYR A 99 -12.04 1.35 -1.55
CA TYR A 99 -12.47 2.11 -0.38
C TYR A 99 -13.34 1.26 0.56
N THR A 100 -14.39 0.64 0.03
CA THR A 100 -15.31 -0.17 0.85
C THR A 100 -14.64 -1.40 1.45
N ASN A 101 -13.75 -2.06 0.71
CA ASN A 101 -13.02 -3.22 1.18
C ASN A 101 -12.07 -2.87 2.33
N LEU A 102 -11.33 -1.76 2.22
CA LEU A 102 -10.47 -1.29 3.32
C LEU A 102 -11.28 -0.99 4.60
N TYR A 103 -12.46 -0.37 4.47
CA TYR A 103 -13.33 -0.14 5.63
C TYR A 103 -13.96 -1.42 6.17
N ALA A 104 -14.16 -2.46 5.37
CA ALA A 104 -14.59 -3.77 5.85
C ALA A 104 -13.54 -4.40 6.78
N VAL A 105 -12.25 -4.35 6.38
CA VAL A 105 -11.15 -4.80 7.24
C VAL A 105 -11.04 -3.96 8.52
N ILE A 106 -11.18 -2.63 8.42
CA ILE A 106 -11.19 -1.73 9.58
C ILE A 106 -12.32 -2.07 10.54
N ARG A 107 -13.52 -2.37 10.04
CA ARG A 107 -14.66 -2.82 10.85
C ARG A 107 -14.32 -4.07 11.65
N ASP A 108 -13.74 -5.08 11.00
CA ASP A 108 -13.41 -6.34 11.65
C ASP A 108 -12.29 -6.16 12.69
N CYS A 109 -11.30 -5.33 12.38
CA CYS A 109 -10.29 -4.92 13.37
C CYS A 109 -10.91 -4.17 14.56
N ASN A 110 -11.89 -3.29 14.35
CA ASN A 110 -12.58 -2.58 15.43
C ASN A 110 -13.39 -3.53 16.32
N ILE A 111 -14.01 -4.56 15.75
CA ILE A 111 -14.69 -5.62 16.49
C ILE A 111 -13.70 -6.34 17.41
N ILE A 112 -12.54 -6.76 16.88
CA ILE A 112 -11.50 -7.44 17.68
C ILE A 112 -10.98 -6.52 18.79
N ILE A 113 -10.58 -5.31 18.45
CA ILE A 113 -10.00 -4.35 19.41
C ILE A 113 -11.00 -3.97 20.51
N GLY A 114 -12.28 -3.86 20.15
CA GLY A 114 -13.34 -3.47 21.09
C GLY A 114 -13.81 -4.59 22.00
N TYR A 115 -13.90 -5.80 21.49
CA TYR A 115 -14.60 -6.89 22.19
C TYR A 115 -13.71 -8.02 22.70
N LEU A 116 -12.45 -8.15 22.25
CA LEU A 116 -11.53 -9.15 22.80
C LEU A 116 -11.16 -8.80 24.25
N GLU A 117 -11.65 -9.62 25.21
CA GLU A 117 -11.41 -9.43 26.64
C GLU A 117 -10.04 -9.94 27.09
N ASP A 118 -9.58 -11.07 26.55
CA ASP A 118 -8.28 -11.66 26.86
C ASP A 118 -7.14 -10.90 26.17
N ARG A 119 -6.66 -9.85 26.85
CA ARG A 119 -5.59 -8.98 26.36
C ARG A 119 -4.20 -9.37 26.87
N SER A 120 -4.11 -10.44 27.66
CA SER A 120 -2.89 -10.82 28.39
C SER A 120 -2.32 -12.17 27.97
N SER A 121 -3.11 -13.08 27.44
CA SER A 121 -2.58 -14.31 26.86
C SER A 121 -1.74 -14.01 25.62
N ARG A 122 -0.81 -14.90 25.30
CA ARG A 122 0.02 -14.73 24.08
C ARG A 122 -0.85 -14.63 22.83
N LEU A 123 -1.84 -15.53 22.70
CA LEU A 123 -2.77 -15.51 21.57
C LEU A 123 -3.56 -14.20 21.50
N GLY A 124 -4.10 -13.72 22.63
CA GLY A 124 -4.83 -12.46 22.68
C GLY A 124 -3.96 -11.26 22.28
N MET A 125 -2.70 -11.25 22.71
CA MET A 125 -1.73 -10.22 22.31
C MET A 125 -1.39 -10.29 20.82
N ASP A 126 -1.17 -11.48 20.25
CA ASP A 126 -0.89 -11.66 18.81
C ASP A 126 -2.08 -11.24 17.96
N VAL A 127 -3.30 -11.58 18.37
CA VAL A 127 -4.56 -11.19 17.71
C VAL A 127 -4.75 -9.67 17.74
N LEU A 128 -4.60 -9.04 18.91
CA LEU A 128 -4.74 -7.59 19.06
C LEU A 128 -3.66 -6.83 18.28
N GLY A 129 -2.41 -7.27 18.38
CA GLY A 129 -1.29 -6.67 17.64
C GLY A 129 -1.54 -6.71 16.14
N THR A 130 -2.03 -7.84 15.63
CA THR A 130 -2.39 -8.01 14.21
C THR A 130 -3.55 -7.11 13.80
N ALA A 131 -4.61 -7.02 14.62
CA ALA A 131 -5.74 -6.14 14.35
C ALA A 131 -5.33 -4.66 14.29
N TYR A 132 -4.47 -4.21 15.20
CA TYR A 132 -3.90 -2.86 15.15
C TYR A 132 -3.03 -2.65 13.90
N ALA A 133 -2.16 -3.60 13.55
CA ALA A 133 -1.33 -3.52 12.35
C ALA A 133 -2.18 -3.41 11.09
N LEU A 134 -3.16 -4.30 10.90
CA LEU A 134 -4.06 -4.30 9.75
C LEU A 134 -4.85 -2.99 9.66
N ARG A 135 -5.41 -2.49 10.77
CA ARG A 135 -6.15 -1.23 10.79
C ARG A 135 -5.27 -0.04 10.42
N GLY A 136 -4.06 0.03 10.97
CA GLY A 136 -3.08 1.06 10.62
C GLY A 136 -2.68 1.03 9.14
N ILE A 137 -2.46 -0.15 8.59
CA ILE A 137 -2.13 -0.35 7.17
C ILE A 137 -3.31 0.02 6.27
N CYS A 138 -4.55 -0.34 6.65
CA CYS A 138 -5.75 0.08 5.92
C CYS A 138 -5.88 1.60 5.88
N TYR A 139 -5.69 2.28 7.00
CA TYR A 139 -5.70 3.75 7.02
C TYR A 139 -4.55 4.37 6.23
N TYR A 140 -3.37 3.75 6.20
CA TYR A 140 -2.26 4.19 5.33
C TYR A 140 -2.65 4.08 3.85
N ASN A 141 -3.30 2.98 3.44
CA ASN A 141 -3.78 2.82 2.07
C ASN A 141 -4.91 3.81 1.74
N LEU A 142 -5.83 4.05 2.66
CA LEU A 142 -6.86 5.08 2.51
C LEU A 142 -6.23 6.46 2.36
N LEU A 143 -5.26 6.81 3.19
CA LEU A 143 -4.53 8.09 3.10
C LEU A 143 -3.86 8.25 1.73
N ARG A 144 -3.15 7.22 1.28
CA ARG A 144 -2.36 7.26 0.06
C ARG A 144 -3.22 7.31 -1.21
N ASN A 145 -4.37 6.61 -1.21
CA ASN A 145 -5.25 6.52 -2.38
C ASN A 145 -6.31 7.62 -2.42
N PHE A 146 -6.94 7.93 -1.29
CA PHE A 146 -8.14 8.77 -1.23
C PHE A 146 -7.92 10.16 -0.63
N CYS A 147 -6.69 10.51 -0.24
CA CYS A 147 -6.29 11.88 0.07
C CYS A 147 -5.32 12.40 -0.99
N GLN A 148 -5.19 13.70 -1.07
CA GLN A 148 -4.15 14.32 -1.91
C GLN A 148 -2.75 13.92 -1.43
N ALA A 149 -1.74 14.08 -2.27
CA ALA A 149 -0.36 13.94 -1.84
C ALA A 149 -0.08 14.92 -0.70
N CYS A 150 0.81 14.53 0.21
CA CYS A 150 1.12 15.36 1.37
C CYS A 150 1.68 16.71 0.95
N ASN A 151 1.01 17.77 1.38
CA ASN A 151 1.57 19.11 1.41
C ASN A 151 1.55 19.57 2.87
N PRO A 152 2.70 19.64 3.56
CA PRO A 152 2.73 20.02 4.98
C PRO A 152 2.13 21.40 5.28
N ASP A 153 2.21 22.33 4.34
CA ASP A 153 1.68 23.69 4.49
C ASP A 153 0.15 23.77 4.27
N ASN A 154 -0.41 22.83 3.49
CA ASN A 154 -1.84 22.72 3.22
C ASN A 154 -2.23 21.24 2.98
N PRO A 155 -2.31 20.43 4.04
CA PRO A 155 -2.45 18.98 3.91
C PRO A 155 -3.81 18.50 3.38
N GLY A 156 -4.81 19.36 3.35
CA GLY A 156 -6.15 19.02 2.89
C GLY A 156 -6.94 18.10 3.84
N PRO A 157 -8.06 17.53 3.37
CA PRO A 157 -8.86 16.61 4.15
C PRO A 157 -8.23 15.20 4.21
N GLY A 158 -8.41 14.54 5.35
CA GLY A 158 -8.14 13.13 5.54
C GLY A 158 -9.28 12.24 5.05
N VAL A 159 -9.43 11.07 5.68
CA VAL A 159 -10.54 10.15 5.46
C VAL A 159 -11.44 10.06 6.70
N PRO A 160 -12.67 9.53 6.60
CA PRO A 160 -13.48 9.24 7.78
C PRO A 160 -12.76 8.27 8.73
N LEU A 161 -12.64 8.65 10.00
CA LEU A 161 -12.03 7.80 11.02
C LEU A 161 -13.11 7.03 11.77
N VAL A 162 -13.08 5.70 11.65
CA VAL A 162 -13.95 4.76 12.34
C VAL A 162 -13.06 3.92 13.27
N THR A 163 -13.12 4.18 14.58
CA THR A 163 -12.20 3.58 15.56
C THR A 163 -12.87 2.55 16.48
N GLU A 164 -14.17 2.40 16.36
CA GLU A 164 -15.01 1.46 17.10
C GLU A 164 -16.11 0.91 16.19
N PHE A 165 -16.69 -0.22 16.56
CA PHE A 165 -17.80 -0.81 15.82
C PHE A 165 -19.10 -0.13 16.21
N ASP A 166 -19.60 0.74 15.33
CA ASP A 166 -20.90 1.40 15.44
C ASP A 166 -21.57 1.44 14.05
N MET A 167 -22.68 0.70 13.91
CA MET A 167 -23.42 0.64 12.64
C MET A 167 -24.24 1.90 12.33
N GLU A 168 -24.44 2.76 13.30
CA GLU A 168 -25.19 4.03 13.13
C GLU A 168 -24.28 5.23 12.89
N ALA A 169 -22.98 5.07 13.12
CA ALA A 169 -22.00 6.13 12.93
C ALA A 169 -21.95 6.62 11.48
N LYS A 170 -21.98 7.93 11.30
CA LYS A 170 -21.86 8.60 10.00
C LYS A 170 -20.69 9.61 10.03
N PRO A 171 -19.44 9.12 10.11
CA PRO A 171 -18.30 10.00 10.23
C PRO A 171 -18.09 10.80 8.94
N THR A 172 -17.81 12.08 9.08
CA THR A 172 -17.29 12.92 8.00
C THR A 172 -15.77 12.77 7.88
N ARG A 173 -15.17 13.43 6.92
CA ARG A 173 -13.71 13.40 6.77
C ARG A 173 -13.02 14.00 7.99
N SER A 174 -12.00 13.33 8.46
CA SER A 174 -11.05 13.88 9.43
C SER A 174 -10.12 14.89 8.75
N THR A 175 -9.27 15.54 9.51
CA THR A 175 -8.11 16.22 8.91
C THR A 175 -7.06 15.20 8.47
N TYR A 176 -6.23 15.58 7.51
CA TYR A 176 -5.10 14.77 7.06
C TYR A 176 -4.21 14.33 8.26
N ASN A 177 -3.87 15.29 9.13
CA ASN A 177 -3.03 15.03 10.30
C ASN A 177 -3.69 14.09 11.33
N GLN A 178 -5.02 14.12 11.47
CA GLN A 178 -5.73 13.15 12.32
C GLN A 178 -5.65 11.73 11.73
N THR A 179 -5.74 11.60 10.40
CA THR A 179 -5.54 10.30 9.74
C THR A 179 -4.12 9.80 9.95
N VAL A 180 -3.10 10.64 9.76
CA VAL A 180 -1.69 10.29 10.00
C VAL A 180 -1.49 9.83 11.45
N LYS A 181 -1.99 10.61 12.41
CA LYS A 181 -1.90 10.26 13.84
C LYS A 181 -2.56 8.91 14.15
N ARG A 182 -3.71 8.61 13.54
CA ARG A 182 -4.37 7.29 13.72
C ARG A 182 -3.49 6.15 13.21
N ILE A 183 -2.86 6.30 12.06
CA ILE A 183 -1.93 5.31 11.51
C ILE A 183 -0.75 5.10 12.47
N GLU A 184 -0.15 6.17 12.95
CA GLU A 184 0.97 6.12 13.91
C GLU A 184 0.57 5.40 15.19
N GLU A 185 -0.58 5.74 15.77
CA GLU A 185 -1.09 5.13 17.01
C GLU A 185 -1.32 3.62 16.83
N ASP A 186 -1.95 3.21 15.73
CA ASP A 186 -2.24 1.81 15.47
C ASP A 186 -0.96 0.99 15.22
N LEU A 187 -0.03 1.49 14.41
CA LEU A 187 1.24 0.80 14.15
C LEU A 187 2.12 0.73 15.41
N ASN A 188 2.15 1.78 16.24
CA ASN A 188 2.86 1.74 17.52
C ASN A 188 2.23 0.75 18.50
N LYS A 189 0.90 0.62 18.53
CA LYS A 189 0.22 -0.43 19.30
C LYS A 189 0.60 -1.82 18.83
N ALA A 190 0.68 -2.05 17.53
CA ALA A 190 1.15 -3.33 16.98
C ALA A 190 2.58 -3.66 17.43
N ILE A 191 3.47 -2.65 17.50
CA ILE A 191 4.84 -2.81 18.03
C ILE A 191 4.81 -3.14 19.53
N GLU A 192 3.96 -2.48 20.33
CA GLU A 192 3.83 -2.73 21.78
C GLU A 192 3.36 -4.15 22.09
N TYR A 193 2.44 -4.72 21.28
CA TYR A 193 1.96 -6.09 21.44
C TYR A 193 3.01 -7.14 21.08
N ASP A 194 4.01 -6.77 20.29
CA ASP A 194 5.18 -7.60 19.94
C ASP A 194 4.80 -9.02 19.52
N ILE A 195 4.12 -9.13 18.38
CA ILE A 195 3.63 -10.39 17.81
C ILE A 195 4.75 -11.41 17.70
N GLN A 196 4.57 -12.59 18.30
CA GLN A 196 5.57 -13.66 18.36
C GLN A 196 5.24 -14.82 17.43
N ASP A 197 3.97 -15.09 17.16
CA ASP A 197 3.58 -16.16 16.26
C ASP A 197 3.70 -15.71 14.80
N GLU A 198 4.56 -16.39 14.03
CA GLU A 198 4.81 -16.06 12.62
C GLU A 198 3.59 -16.22 11.72
N ILE A 199 2.56 -16.95 12.13
CA ILE A 199 1.30 -17.09 11.40
C ILE A 199 0.63 -15.72 11.23
N TYR A 200 0.68 -14.85 12.22
CA TYR A 200 0.09 -13.53 12.14
C TYR A 200 0.91 -12.54 11.30
N ARG A 201 2.18 -12.78 11.09
CA ARG A 201 3.11 -12.11 10.13
C ARG A 201 3.27 -10.60 10.25
N PHE A 202 2.32 -9.88 10.85
CA PHE A 202 2.37 -8.41 11.03
C PHE A 202 3.15 -8.01 12.28
N ASN A 203 4.36 -8.54 12.43
CA ASN A 203 5.23 -8.30 13.57
C ASN A 203 5.74 -6.85 13.64
N SER A 204 6.52 -6.54 14.69
CA SER A 204 7.09 -5.21 14.93
C SER A 204 7.90 -4.67 13.75
N ASP A 205 8.63 -5.52 13.01
CA ASP A 205 9.42 -5.08 11.87
C ASP A 205 8.54 -4.64 10.69
N VAL A 206 7.41 -5.33 10.47
CA VAL A 206 6.42 -4.93 9.46
C VAL A 206 5.79 -3.59 9.85
N ALA A 207 5.39 -3.43 11.11
CA ALA A 207 4.82 -2.17 11.61
C ALA A 207 5.82 -1.00 11.48
N LYS A 208 7.11 -1.21 11.83
CA LYS A 208 8.17 -0.22 11.64
C LYS A 208 8.40 0.11 10.16
N GLY A 209 8.34 -0.87 9.29
CA GLY A 209 8.45 -0.63 7.83
C GLY A 209 7.31 0.22 7.29
N TYR A 210 6.08 0.03 7.80
CA TYR A 210 4.97 0.91 7.46
C TYR A 210 5.08 2.30 8.09
N LEU A 211 5.68 2.44 9.27
CA LEU A 211 6.03 3.76 9.82
C LEU A 211 7.07 4.46 8.94
N ALA A 212 8.09 3.76 8.43
CA ALA A 212 9.03 4.32 7.48
C ALA A 212 8.34 4.82 6.20
N ARG A 213 7.41 4.02 5.64
CA ARG A 213 6.58 4.40 4.49
C ARG A 213 5.69 5.61 4.79
N LEU A 214 5.04 5.64 5.95
CA LEU A 214 4.17 6.74 6.38
C LEU A 214 4.95 8.04 6.49
N TYR A 215 6.06 8.02 7.21
CA TYR A 215 6.89 9.21 7.41
C TYR A 215 7.52 9.70 6.11
N PHE A 216 7.89 8.79 5.22
CA PHE A 216 8.33 9.14 3.87
C PHE A 216 7.22 9.80 3.05
N TRP A 217 6.01 9.23 3.07
CA TRP A 217 4.83 9.77 2.40
C TRP A 217 4.44 11.16 2.94
N THR A 218 4.55 11.36 4.24
CA THR A 218 4.19 12.62 4.92
C THR A 218 5.33 13.62 5.03
N GLN A 219 6.44 13.40 4.31
CA GLN A 219 7.63 14.26 4.27
C GLN A 219 8.32 14.45 5.64
N GLN A 220 8.10 13.54 6.58
CA GLN A 220 8.80 13.50 7.86
C GLN A 220 10.13 12.72 7.70
N TYR A 221 10.99 13.18 6.82
CA TYR A 221 12.14 12.44 6.30
C TYR A 221 13.11 11.94 7.36
N ARG A 222 13.33 12.68 8.44
CA ARG A 222 14.22 12.23 9.53
C ARG A 222 13.69 10.97 10.22
N LEU A 223 12.39 10.91 10.47
CA LEU A 223 11.75 9.71 11.03
C LEU A 223 11.75 8.56 10.03
N ALA A 224 11.47 8.82 8.76
CA ALA A 224 11.56 7.82 7.70
C ALA A 224 12.97 7.20 7.63
N ALA A 225 14.03 8.03 7.66
CA ALA A 225 15.41 7.57 7.67
C ALA A 225 15.74 6.75 8.92
N GLN A 226 15.24 7.15 10.09
CA GLN A 226 15.48 6.42 11.36
C GLN A 226 14.93 4.99 11.29
N TYR A 227 13.65 4.81 10.95
CA TYR A 227 13.03 3.48 10.84
C TYR A 227 13.63 2.66 9.70
N ALA A 228 13.94 3.27 8.56
CA ALA A 228 14.59 2.59 7.45
C ALA A 228 15.99 2.09 7.84
N SER A 229 16.81 2.92 8.51
CA SER A 229 18.15 2.52 8.98
C SER A 229 18.07 1.36 9.98
N GLU A 230 17.17 1.43 10.96
CA GLU A 230 16.98 0.36 11.95
C GLU A 230 16.67 -0.99 11.28
N LEU A 231 15.78 -0.99 10.30
CA LEU A 231 15.42 -2.21 9.59
C LEU A 231 16.53 -2.70 8.66
N LEU A 232 17.30 -1.80 8.05
CA LEU A 232 18.42 -2.16 7.18
C LEU A 232 19.59 -2.81 7.95
N GLU A 233 19.78 -2.51 9.23
CA GLU A 233 20.73 -3.22 10.09
C GLU A 233 20.35 -4.70 10.26
N LYS A 234 19.06 -4.99 10.38
CA LYS A 234 18.52 -6.34 10.54
C LYS A 234 18.35 -7.07 9.20
N TYR A 235 17.99 -6.35 8.16
CA TYR A 235 17.72 -6.85 6.82
C TYR A 235 18.61 -6.13 5.80
N PRO A 236 19.92 -6.44 5.74
CA PRO A 236 20.83 -5.75 4.84
C PRO A 236 20.51 -6.05 3.37
N LEU A 237 20.99 -5.18 2.47
CA LEU A 237 20.86 -5.39 1.03
C LEU A 237 21.56 -6.66 0.59
N LEU A 238 20.88 -7.46 -0.23
CA LEU A 238 21.44 -8.65 -0.85
C LEU A 238 22.28 -8.29 -2.07
N ASP A 239 23.35 -9.06 -2.30
CA ASP A 239 24.11 -9.06 -3.53
C ASP A 239 23.27 -9.61 -4.71
N ALA A 240 23.76 -9.45 -5.94
CA ALA A 240 23.00 -9.73 -7.17
C ALA A 240 22.41 -11.15 -7.23
N GLU A 241 23.19 -12.20 -6.93
CA GLU A 241 22.69 -13.58 -7.03
C GLU A 241 21.65 -13.93 -5.95
N PRO A 242 21.86 -13.66 -4.64
CA PRO A 242 20.80 -13.82 -3.63
C PRO A 242 19.57 -12.95 -3.92
N TYR A 243 19.73 -11.72 -4.44
CA TYR A 243 18.63 -10.87 -4.87
C TYR A 243 17.82 -11.52 -6.00
N LYS A 244 18.50 -12.06 -7.02
CA LYS A 244 17.86 -12.75 -8.14
C LYS A 244 17.06 -13.96 -7.66
N ALA A 245 17.62 -14.76 -6.76
CA ALA A 245 16.93 -15.90 -6.16
C ALA A 245 15.68 -15.45 -5.39
N MET A 246 15.80 -14.38 -4.59
CA MET A 246 14.68 -13.82 -3.83
C MET A 246 13.54 -13.32 -4.72
N ILE A 247 13.85 -12.57 -5.78
CA ILE A 247 12.82 -12.08 -6.73
C ILE A 247 12.21 -13.24 -7.53
N GLY A 248 12.96 -14.28 -7.81
CA GLY A 248 12.47 -15.47 -8.51
C GLY A 248 11.55 -16.36 -7.65
N GLU A 249 11.62 -16.25 -6.31
CA GLU A 249 10.78 -17.02 -5.41
C GLU A 249 9.34 -16.48 -5.41
N GLN A 250 8.42 -17.29 -5.93
CA GLN A 250 7.02 -16.88 -6.11
C GLN A 250 6.14 -17.21 -4.90
N MET A 251 6.40 -18.32 -4.22
CA MET A 251 5.48 -18.96 -3.29
C MET A 251 5.84 -18.73 -1.82
N ALA A 252 7.01 -18.17 -1.52
CA ALA A 252 7.48 -18.00 -0.16
C ALA A 252 8.09 -16.61 0.06
N LYS A 253 8.07 -16.17 1.31
CA LYS A 253 8.89 -15.06 1.75
C LYS A 253 10.34 -15.54 1.80
N SER A 254 11.25 -14.84 1.14
CA SER A 254 12.66 -15.22 1.08
C SER A 254 13.61 -14.02 1.15
N GLY A 255 14.88 -14.28 1.35
CA GLY A 255 15.93 -13.28 1.38
C GLY A 255 15.70 -12.24 2.47
N ASN A 256 15.79 -10.97 2.11
CA ASN A 256 15.60 -9.83 3.00
C ASN A 256 14.22 -9.18 2.89
N MET A 257 13.19 -9.92 2.49
CA MET A 257 11.81 -9.49 2.57
C MET A 257 11.34 -9.48 4.01
N ILE A 258 10.86 -8.34 4.49
CA ILE A 258 10.27 -8.19 5.82
C ILE A 258 8.86 -8.75 5.80
N PHE A 259 8.10 -8.42 4.73
CA PHE A 259 6.78 -8.96 4.45
C PHE A 259 6.64 -9.30 2.96
N LYS A 260 5.84 -10.32 2.67
CA LYS A 260 5.41 -10.66 1.31
C LYS A 260 3.96 -11.15 1.37
N ALA A 261 3.09 -10.60 0.53
CA ALA A 261 1.81 -11.21 0.21
C ALA A 261 2.00 -12.36 -0.80
N GLN A 262 0.97 -13.15 -1.04
CA GLN A 262 1.00 -14.23 -2.04
C GLN A 262 2.05 -15.31 -1.71
N ILE A 263 2.03 -15.78 -0.48
CA ILE A 263 2.95 -16.85 -0.01
C ILE A 263 2.30 -18.23 0.03
N TYR A 264 1.08 -18.36 -0.49
CA TYR A 264 0.37 -19.61 -0.45
C TYR A 264 1.05 -20.66 -1.31
N ALA A 265 1.53 -21.71 -0.68
CA ALA A 265 2.16 -22.86 -1.31
C ALA A 265 1.17 -23.87 -1.92
N GLY A 266 -0.11 -23.52 -1.93
CA GLY A 266 -1.18 -24.33 -2.52
C GLY A 266 -1.11 -24.37 -4.04
N SER A 267 -1.84 -25.27 -4.64
CA SER A 267 -1.74 -25.67 -6.03
C SER A 267 -2.30 -24.69 -7.06
N SER A 268 -2.85 -23.56 -6.66
CA SER A 268 -3.42 -22.61 -7.63
C SER A 268 -3.30 -21.17 -7.17
N GLU A 269 -2.68 -20.34 -8.02
CA GLU A 269 -2.85 -18.89 -7.94
C GLU A 269 -4.33 -18.55 -8.11
N SER A 270 -4.80 -17.47 -7.46
CA SER A 270 -6.13 -16.96 -7.76
C SER A 270 -6.29 -16.63 -9.25
N THR A 271 -7.50 -16.77 -9.74
CA THR A 271 -7.80 -16.40 -11.14
C THR A 271 -7.51 -14.91 -11.39
N ALA A 272 -7.79 -14.07 -10.41
CA ALA A 272 -7.51 -12.62 -10.48
C ALA A 272 -6.02 -12.34 -10.66
N LEU A 273 -5.15 -12.98 -9.86
CA LEU A 273 -3.71 -12.84 -9.96
C LEU A 273 -3.16 -13.35 -11.28
N THR A 274 -3.62 -14.52 -11.75
CA THR A 274 -3.24 -15.08 -13.05
C THR A 274 -3.64 -14.14 -14.19
N ASN A 275 -4.85 -13.58 -14.17
CA ASN A 275 -5.30 -12.62 -15.17
C ASN A 275 -4.46 -11.34 -15.15
N SER A 276 -4.15 -10.81 -13.97
CA SER A 276 -3.31 -9.62 -13.81
C SER A 276 -1.91 -9.83 -14.38
N LYS A 277 -1.27 -10.98 -14.10
CA LYS A 277 0.02 -11.35 -14.67
C LYS A 277 -0.03 -11.44 -16.20
N ASN A 278 -1.03 -12.12 -16.75
CA ASN A 278 -1.19 -12.28 -18.21
C ASN A 278 -1.44 -10.92 -18.87
N TYR A 279 -2.13 -10.04 -18.21
CA TYR A 279 -2.45 -8.71 -18.68
C TYR A 279 -1.20 -7.83 -18.82
N LEU A 280 -0.32 -7.83 -17.84
CA LEU A 280 0.93 -7.07 -17.87
C LEU A 280 1.93 -7.62 -18.88
N LYS A 281 2.04 -8.96 -18.99
CA LYS A 281 2.99 -9.64 -19.91
C LYS A 281 2.84 -9.28 -21.39
N ASN A 282 1.70 -8.74 -21.78
CA ASN A 282 1.44 -8.32 -23.16
C ASN A 282 1.70 -6.82 -23.42
N ARG A 283 2.16 -6.07 -22.40
CA ARG A 283 2.47 -4.65 -22.51
C ARG A 283 3.98 -4.44 -22.52
N PRO A 284 4.55 -3.91 -23.61
CA PRO A 284 5.98 -3.63 -23.61
C PRO A 284 6.31 -2.50 -22.62
N CYS A 285 7.47 -2.59 -22.03
CA CYS A 285 8.02 -1.48 -21.26
C CYS A 285 8.18 -0.23 -22.14
N SER A 286 7.89 0.93 -21.58
CA SER A 286 8.09 2.19 -22.27
C SER A 286 9.58 2.39 -22.66
N ARG A 287 9.84 3.21 -23.66
CA ARG A 287 11.21 3.52 -24.06
C ARG A 287 11.97 4.21 -22.94
N LEU A 288 11.35 5.19 -22.30
CA LEU A 288 11.95 5.91 -21.17
C LEU A 288 12.36 4.94 -20.05
N PHE A 289 11.48 4.01 -19.65
CA PHE A 289 11.82 3.02 -18.65
C PHE A 289 12.94 2.07 -19.09
N TYR A 290 12.87 1.55 -20.32
CA TYR A 290 13.89 0.64 -20.87
C TYR A 290 15.28 1.30 -20.93
N ASP A 291 15.33 2.58 -21.29
CA ASP A 291 16.58 3.32 -21.47
C ASP A 291 17.21 3.78 -20.16
N LEU A 292 16.45 3.74 -19.03
CA LEU A 292 17.02 3.93 -17.68
C LEU A 292 18.10 2.90 -17.32
N PHE A 293 18.04 1.70 -17.91
CA PHE A 293 19.04 0.67 -17.71
C PHE A 293 20.25 0.90 -18.64
N ALA A 294 21.06 1.90 -18.35
CA ALA A 294 22.24 2.21 -19.15
C ALA A 294 23.24 1.04 -19.20
N GLU A 295 23.37 0.30 -18.11
CA GLU A 295 24.28 -0.82 -17.93
C GLU A 295 23.75 -2.13 -18.52
N LYS A 296 22.48 -2.20 -18.93
CA LYS A 296 21.82 -3.35 -19.56
C LYS A 296 22.08 -4.66 -18.77
N GLU A 297 22.71 -5.65 -19.41
CA GLU A 297 22.93 -6.98 -18.87
C GLU A 297 23.84 -7.01 -17.62
N LYS A 298 24.57 -5.93 -17.34
CA LYS A 298 25.32 -5.79 -16.10
C LYS A 298 24.41 -5.44 -14.91
N ASP A 299 23.24 -4.89 -15.15
CA ASP A 299 22.25 -4.65 -14.11
C ASP A 299 21.33 -5.89 -13.98
N VAL A 300 21.42 -6.57 -12.84
CA VAL A 300 20.62 -7.78 -12.58
C VAL A 300 19.12 -7.51 -12.67
N ARG A 301 18.67 -6.31 -12.39
CA ARG A 301 17.25 -5.91 -12.50
C ARG A 301 16.77 -5.87 -13.94
N PHE A 302 17.65 -5.45 -14.89
CA PHE A 302 17.32 -5.47 -16.31
C PHE A 302 16.99 -6.88 -16.79
N THR A 303 17.87 -7.84 -16.52
CA THR A 303 17.68 -9.23 -16.94
C THR A 303 16.51 -9.93 -16.27
N LEU A 304 16.15 -9.51 -15.04
CA LEU A 304 15.00 -10.03 -14.30
C LEU A 304 13.67 -9.40 -14.77
N SER A 305 13.69 -8.13 -15.15
CA SER A 305 12.47 -7.35 -15.34
C SER A 305 11.98 -7.32 -16.79
N ILE A 306 12.87 -7.43 -17.77
CA ILE A 306 12.56 -7.12 -19.17
C ILE A 306 13.12 -8.20 -20.10
N ASP A 307 12.27 -8.73 -20.99
CA ASP A 307 12.69 -9.68 -22.00
C ASP A 307 13.24 -9.00 -23.28
N ALA A 308 13.72 -9.82 -24.23
CA ALA A 308 14.27 -9.34 -25.50
C ALA A 308 13.27 -8.56 -26.38
N LYS A 309 11.96 -8.68 -26.11
CA LYS A 309 10.89 -7.94 -26.80
C LYS A 309 10.43 -6.71 -26.03
N ARG A 310 11.14 -6.37 -24.94
CA ARG A 310 10.78 -5.36 -23.94
C ARG A 310 9.49 -5.66 -23.18
N LEU A 311 9.08 -6.93 -23.10
CA LEU A 311 7.94 -7.32 -22.30
C LEU A 311 8.36 -7.55 -20.84
N PRO A 312 7.47 -7.31 -19.88
CA PRO A 312 7.72 -7.61 -18.48
C PRO A 312 8.02 -9.11 -18.25
N ALA A 313 9.18 -9.41 -17.73
CA ALA A 313 9.62 -10.75 -17.35
C ALA A 313 9.39 -11.04 -15.85
N LYS A 314 9.55 -10.00 -15.00
CA LYS A 314 9.26 -10.06 -13.56
C LYS A 314 7.74 -10.22 -13.33
N ASN A 315 7.36 -10.92 -12.27
CA ASN A 315 5.96 -10.96 -11.83
C ASN A 315 5.65 -9.76 -10.91
N LEU A 316 4.36 -9.47 -10.75
CA LEU A 316 3.89 -8.56 -9.71
C LEU A 316 4.38 -9.04 -8.35
N LEU A 317 4.80 -8.11 -7.51
CA LEU A 317 5.33 -8.39 -6.19
C LEU A 317 4.77 -7.41 -5.16
N SER A 318 3.90 -7.89 -4.28
CA SER A 318 3.44 -7.13 -3.12
C SER A 318 4.27 -7.50 -1.91
N CYS A 319 5.16 -6.61 -1.48
CA CYS A 319 6.07 -6.88 -0.37
C CYS A 319 6.52 -5.59 0.34
N LEU A 320 7.20 -5.79 1.47
CA LEU A 320 8.03 -4.81 2.13
C LEU A 320 9.44 -5.39 2.21
N ARG A 321 10.44 -4.72 1.65
CA ARG A 321 11.80 -5.25 1.51
C ARG A 321 12.87 -4.16 1.62
N SER A 322 14.08 -4.59 1.91
CA SER A 322 15.20 -3.71 2.22
C SER A 322 15.55 -2.72 1.12
N ALA A 323 15.42 -3.08 -0.14
CA ALA A 323 15.78 -2.16 -1.21
C ALA A 323 14.83 -0.95 -1.31
N GLU A 324 13.55 -1.12 -0.98
CA GLU A 324 12.63 0.01 -0.82
C GLU A 324 13.07 0.91 0.34
N LEU A 325 13.41 0.31 1.48
CA LEU A 325 13.90 1.05 2.66
C LEU A 325 15.21 1.79 2.36
N GLN A 326 16.11 1.20 1.58
CA GLN A 326 17.34 1.84 1.13
C GLN A 326 17.06 3.09 0.27
N LEU A 327 16.04 3.03 -0.58
CA LEU A 327 15.63 4.17 -1.40
C LEU A 327 14.89 5.23 -0.59
N ILE A 328 14.07 4.82 0.38
CA ILE A 328 13.48 5.73 1.38
C ILE A 328 14.61 6.44 2.15
N LEU A 329 15.63 5.72 2.57
CA LEU A 329 16.78 6.27 3.29
C LEU A 329 17.55 7.29 2.44
N ALA A 330 17.86 6.93 1.18
CA ALA A 330 18.60 7.81 0.27
C ALA A 330 17.86 9.13 0.02
N GLU A 331 16.56 9.07 -0.31
CA GLU A 331 15.76 10.26 -0.55
C GLU A 331 15.50 11.05 0.74
N SER A 332 15.34 10.38 1.88
CA SER A 332 15.17 11.03 3.17
C SER A 332 16.42 11.81 3.59
N TYR A 333 17.62 11.27 3.35
CA TYR A 333 18.86 12.02 3.56
C TYR A 333 18.98 13.24 2.64
N TYR A 334 18.58 13.10 1.37
CA TYR A 334 18.56 14.22 0.43
C TYR A 334 17.69 15.37 0.97
N HIS A 335 16.46 15.08 1.36
CA HIS A 335 15.53 16.10 1.88
C HIS A 335 15.86 16.60 3.29
N SER A 336 16.74 15.90 4.01
CA SER A 336 17.30 16.32 5.31
C SER A 336 18.58 17.13 5.18
N GLU A 337 18.96 17.56 3.97
CA GLU A 337 20.18 18.33 3.67
C GLU A 337 21.47 17.56 3.98
N GLU A 338 21.45 16.22 3.77
CA GLU A 338 22.60 15.34 3.94
C GLU A 338 22.98 14.66 2.59
N PRO A 339 23.35 15.43 1.55
CA PRO A 339 23.49 14.91 0.19
C PRO A 339 24.61 13.86 0.05
N GLU A 340 25.67 13.91 0.86
CA GLU A 340 26.74 12.91 0.87
C GLU A 340 26.23 11.56 1.37
N LYS A 341 25.37 11.54 2.39
CA LYS A 341 24.75 10.32 2.88
C LYS A 341 23.73 9.78 1.87
N ALA A 342 22.97 10.67 1.24
CA ALA A 342 22.04 10.30 0.17
C ALA A 342 22.78 9.61 -1.00
N LEU A 343 23.89 10.19 -1.44
CA LEU A 343 24.73 9.64 -2.50
C LEU A 343 25.36 8.30 -2.09
N ALA A 344 25.82 8.17 -0.84
CA ALA A 344 26.37 6.93 -0.33
C ALA A 344 25.33 5.81 -0.31
N ALA A 345 24.09 6.08 0.16
CA ALA A 345 22.99 5.14 0.19
C ALA A 345 22.57 4.72 -1.23
N LEU A 346 22.52 5.65 -2.18
CA LEU A 346 22.28 5.38 -3.59
C LEU A 346 23.34 4.45 -4.20
N ASN A 347 24.62 4.77 -3.99
CA ASN A 347 25.74 3.99 -4.51
C ASN A 347 25.79 2.58 -3.90
N GLU A 348 25.40 2.42 -2.63
CA GLU A 348 25.31 1.11 -2.00
C GLU A 348 24.31 0.21 -2.73
N LEU A 349 23.10 0.70 -3.04
CA LEU A 349 22.14 -0.05 -3.84
C LEU A 349 22.69 -0.40 -5.23
N ARG A 350 23.31 0.57 -5.92
CA ARG A 350 23.88 0.37 -7.26
C ARG A 350 24.94 -0.73 -7.28
N ARG A 351 25.87 -0.72 -6.31
CA ARG A 351 26.90 -1.78 -6.20
C ARG A 351 26.32 -3.18 -5.99
N LYS A 352 25.15 -3.29 -5.35
CA LYS A 352 24.45 -4.57 -5.13
C LYS A 352 23.64 -5.00 -6.35
N ARG A 353 23.46 -4.16 -7.36
CA ARG A 353 22.61 -4.44 -8.53
C ARG A 353 23.38 -4.48 -9.86
N ILE A 354 24.47 -3.78 -9.96
CA ILE A 354 25.18 -3.56 -11.22
C ILE A 354 26.60 -4.07 -11.10
N ALA A 355 26.96 -5.02 -11.96
CA ALA A 355 28.30 -5.58 -11.97
C ALA A 355 29.34 -4.53 -12.45
N ASP A 356 30.48 -4.48 -11.76
CA ASP A 356 31.60 -3.57 -12.09
C ASP A 356 31.19 -2.09 -12.21
N VAL A 357 30.18 -1.68 -11.45
CA VAL A 357 29.71 -0.30 -11.49
C VAL A 357 30.68 0.63 -10.76
N SER A 358 30.92 1.80 -11.34
CA SER A 358 31.58 2.90 -10.63
C SER A 358 30.57 3.70 -9.82
N ASP A 359 30.95 4.11 -8.64
CA ASP A 359 30.14 4.99 -7.81
C ASP A 359 29.90 6.32 -8.52
N TYR A 360 28.70 6.84 -8.36
CA TYR A 360 28.45 8.23 -8.68
C TYR A 360 29.17 9.14 -7.70
N THR A 361 29.70 10.24 -8.23
CA THR A 361 30.11 11.42 -7.48
C THR A 361 29.16 12.56 -7.81
N MET A 362 29.18 13.66 -7.09
CA MET A 362 28.34 14.82 -7.39
C MET A 362 28.57 15.35 -8.83
N GLN A 363 29.75 15.10 -9.41
CA GLN A 363 30.12 15.52 -10.76
C GLN A 363 29.73 14.51 -11.85
N THR A 364 29.51 13.25 -11.49
CA THR A 364 29.20 12.17 -12.46
C THR A 364 27.74 11.71 -12.40
N LEU A 365 26.92 12.39 -11.60
CA LEU A 365 25.46 12.15 -11.58
C LEU A 365 24.86 12.40 -12.98
N PRO A 366 23.87 11.59 -13.39
CA PRO A 366 23.17 11.82 -14.64
C PRO A 366 22.42 13.17 -14.60
N PRO A 367 22.38 13.91 -15.72
CA PRO A 367 21.54 15.10 -15.81
C PRO A 367 20.07 14.70 -15.68
N VAL A 368 19.25 15.64 -15.22
CA VAL A 368 17.78 15.44 -15.18
C VAL A 368 17.27 15.31 -16.62
N ASP A 369 16.54 14.25 -16.89
CA ASP A 369 15.87 14.05 -18.18
C ASP A 369 14.58 14.86 -18.22
N HIS A 370 14.46 15.79 -19.16
CA HIS A 370 13.28 16.63 -19.31
C HIS A 370 12.10 15.91 -19.96
N ASP A 371 12.30 14.72 -20.49
CA ASP A 371 11.25 13.87 -21.03
C ASP A 371 10.62 12.96 -19.97
N ASP A 372 11.23 12.84 -18.76
CA ASP A 372 10.59 12.14 -17.62
C ASP A 372 9.38 12.94 -17.12
N LEU A 373 8.34 12.23 -16.70
CA LEU A 373 7.14 12.86 -16.17
C LEU A 373 7.37 13.62 -14.86
N ILE A 374 8.29 13.14 -14.02
CA ILE A 374 8.64 13.78 -12.76
C ILE A 374 9.72 14.85 -13.01
N GLN A 375 9.34 16.11 -12.89
CA GLN A 375 10.23 17.27 -13.02
C GLN A 375 10.41 18.04 -11.70
N VAL A 376 9.60 17.72 -10.70
CA VAL A 376 9.64 18.34 -9.38
C VAL A 376 9.67 17.28 -8.28
N ASP A 377 10.19 17.65 -7.12
CA ASP A 377 10.16 16.83 -5.92
C ASP A 377 8.82 16.92 -5.19
N ALA A 378 8.69 16.19 -4.08
CA ALA A 378 7.48 16.19 -3.25
C ALA A 378 7.16 17.55 -2.60
N LYS A 379 8.08 18.50 -2.61
CA LYS A 379 7.91 19.88 -2.15
C LYS A 379 7.62 20.87 -3.29
N GLY A 380 7.59 20.39 -4.54
CA GLY A 380 7.40 21.20 -5.74
C GLY A 380 8.66 21.90 -6.25
N ASN A 381 9.85 21.59 -5.73
CA ASN A 381 11.10 22.13 -6.23
C ASN A 381 11.58 21.37 -7.46
N ALA A 382 12.27 22.03 -8.39
CA ALA A 382 12.88 21.37 -9.53
C ALA A 382 13.88 20.29 -9.07
N LEU A 383 13.87 19.14 -9.79
CA LEU A 383 14.78 18.04 -9.47
C LEU A 383 16.23 18.46 -9.62
N THR A 384 17.06 17.98 -8.67
CA THR A 384 18.52 18.01 -8.81
C THR A 384 19.01 16.70 -9.44
N PRO A 385 20.23 16.65 -10.02
CA PRO A 385 20.80 15.41 -10.55
C PRO A 385 20.84 14.26 -9.55
N LEU A 386 21.09 14.56 -8.25
CA LEU A 386 21.11 13.53 -7.20
C LEU A 386 19.72 12.94 -6.94
N LEU A 387 18.70 13.79 -6.78
CA LEU A 387 17.34 13.31 -6.56
C LEU A 387 16.79 12.56 -7.77
N TYR A 388 17.08 13.07 -8.98
CA TYR A 388 16.74 12.38 -10.22
C TYR A 388 17.38 10.97 -10.28
N ALA A 389 18.65 10.84 -9.94
CA ALA A 389 19.33 9.54 -9.90
C ALA A 389 18.68 8.58 -8.87
N ILE A 390 18.24 9.08 -7.71
CA ILE A 390 17.50 8.28 -6.71
C ILE A 390 16.16 7.82 -7.29
N HIS A 391 15.41 8.70 -7.97
CA HIS A 391 14.14 8.33 -8.61
C HIS A 391 14.35 7.30 -9.74
N CYS A 392 15.40 7.43 -10.54
CA CYS A 392 15.73 6.43 -11.57
C CYS A 392 16.02 5.05 -10.95
N GLU A 393 16.79 4.99 -9.87
CA GLU A 393 17.05 3.73 -9.18
C GLU A 393 15.78 3.16 -8.51
N ARG A 394 14.91 4.01 -7.94
CA ARG A 394 13.62 3.60 -7.38
C ARG A 394 12.72 3.00 -8.46
N ARG A 395 12.59 3.66 -9.60
CA ARG A 395 11.81 3.20 -10.74
C ARG A 395 12.29 1.84 -11.27
N LYS A 396 13.60 1.61 -11.37
CA LYS A 396 14.19 0.33 -11.77
C LYS A 396 13.97 -0.78 -10.73
N GLU A 397 14.17 -0.45 -9.45
CA GLU A 397 14.12 -1.42 -8.36
C GLU A 397 12.68 -1.91 -8.09
N LEU A 398 11.72 -0.98 -8.03
CA LEU A 398 10.34 -1.26 -7.62
C LEU A 398 9.37 -1.47 -8.80
N PHE A 399 9.90 -1.75 -9.98
CA PHE A 399 9.09 -2.11 -11.16
C PHE A 399 8.20 -3.32 -10.86
N LEU A 400 6.92 -3.25 -11.20
CA LEU A 400 5.86 -4.23 -10.92
C LEU A 400 5.60 -4.46 -9.41
N GLU A 401 5.79 -3.41 -8.62
CA GLU A 401 5.46 -3.39 -7.19
C GLU A 401 4.41 -2.29 -6.85
N GLY A 402 3.77 -1.70 -7.89
CA GLY A 402 2.74 -0.67 -7.74
C GLY A 402 3.27 0.70 -7.28
N ASP A 403 4.60 0.88 -7.21
CA ASP A 403 5.22 2.06 -6.62
C ASP A 403 5.15 3.30 -7.52
N ARG A 404 5.32 3.14 -8.86
CA ARG A 404 5.46 4.27 -9.78
C ARG A 404 4.27 5.22 -9.78
N TRP A 405 3.05 4.72 -9.64
CA TRP A 405 1.85 5.57 -9.52
C TRP A 405 1.93 6.52 -8.33
N TYR A 406 2.36 6.02 -7.20
CA TYR A 406 2.51 6.82 -5.98
C TYR A 406 3.72 7.75 -6.04
N GLU A 407 4.76 7.37 -6.75
CA GLU A 407 5.91 8.25 -7.02
C GLU A 407 5.48 9.45 -7.88
N LEU A 408 4.71 9.22 -8.94
CA LEU A 408 4.09 10.29 -9.75
C LEU A 408 3.19 11.18 -8.89
N LYS A 409 2.31 10.57 -8.07
CA LYS A 409 1.40 11.29 -7.19
C LYS A 409 2.15 12.19 -6.21
N ARG A 410 3.22 11.68 -5.59
CA ARG A 410 3.99 12.41 -4.60
C ARG A 410 4.80 13.56 -5.20
N ASN A 411 5.23 13.42 -6.44
CA ASN A 411 6.14 14.34 -7.12
C ASN A 411 5.41 15.15 -8.22
N GLY A 412 4.41 15.91 -7.82
CA GLY A 412 3.77 16.93 -8.66
C GLY A 412 2.52 16.49 -9.41
N CYS A 413 2.05 15.25 -9.31
CA CYS A 413 0.87 14.75 -10.03
C CYS A 413 0.92 15.14 -11.53
N PRO A 414 1.96 14.76 -12.30
CA PRO A 414 2.14 15.23 -13.66
C PRO A 414 1.00 14.81 -14.56
N GLU A 415 0.54 15.73 -15.41
CA GLU A 415 -0.45 15.42 -16.43
C GLU A 415 0.22 14.84 -17.66
N PHE A 416 -0.31 13.75 -18.17
CA PHE A 416 0.17 13.13 -19.40
C PHE A 416 -0.98 12.50 -20.19
N TRP A 417 -0.72 12.14 -21.43
CA TRP A 417 -1.74 11.54 -22.26
C TRP A 417 -1.20 10.37 -23.09
N VAL A 418 -2.10 9.49 -23.44
CA VAL A 418 -1.86 8.38 -24.34
C VAL A 418 -2.89 8.40 -25.45
N ALA A 419 -2.50 7.94 -26.64
CA ALA A 419 -3.41 7.76 -27.77
C ALA A 419 -3.85 6.30 -27.86
N LYS A 420 -5.14 6.06 -28.07
CA LYS A 420 -5.70 4.74 -28.32
C LYS A 420 -6.83 4.83 -29.34
N GLN A 421 -6.75 4.01 -30.40
CA GLN A 421 -7.78 3.96 -31.44
C GLN A 421 -8.16 5.33 -32.03
N GLY A 422 -7.18 6.22 -32.16
CA GLY A 422 -7.39 7.58 -32.65
C GLY A 422 -7.95 8.56 -31.62
N LEU A 423 -8.17 8.13 -30.39
CA LEU A 423 -8.62 8.97 -29.29
C LEU A 423 -7.46 9.30 -28.33
N LYS A 424 -7.50 10.50 -27.79
CA LYS A 424 -6.56 10.96 -26.78
C LYS A 424 -7.18 10.78 -25.39
N TYR A 425 -6.44 10.11 -24.51
CA TYR A 425 -6.82 9.91 -23.10
C TYR A 425 -5.80 10.61 -22.22
N THR A 426 -6.27 11.48 -21.35
CA THR A 426 -5.42 12.31 -20.49
C THR A 426 -5.56 11.87 -19.03
N THR A 427 -4.43 11.63 -18.37
CA THR A 427 -4.37 11.53 -16.91
C THR A 427 -4.20 12.95 -16.38
N TYR A 428 -5.22 13.45 -15.71
CA TYR A 428 -5.22 14.78 -15.09
C TYR A 428 -4.67 14.69 -13.66
N SER A 429 -4.17 15.79 -13.13
CA SER A 429 -3.59 15.88 -11.79
C SER A 429 -4.54 15.44 -10.67
N TRP A 430 -5.84 15.69 -10.80
CA TRP A 430 -6.84 15.26 -9.82
C TRP A 430 -7.06 13.73 -9.78
N MET A 431 -6.77 13.01 -10.87
CA MET A 431 -6.99 11.56 -10.99
C MET A 431 -6.07 10.72 -10.08
N TYR A 432 -4.97 11.28 -9.60
CA TYR A 432 -4.11 10.61 -8.63
C TYR A 432 -4.77 10.42 -7.25
N THR A 433 -5.88 11.10 -6.99
CA THR A 433 -6.68 10.93 -5.77
C THR A 433 -8.00 10.27 -6.13
N PHE A 434 -8.21 9.05 -5.65
CA PHE A 434 -9.38 8.26 -6.04
C PHE A 434 -10.67 8.78 -5.41
N PRO A 435 -11.84 8.49 -6.03
CA PRO A 435 -13.12 8.95 -5.51
C PRO A 435 -13.53 8.18 -4.25
N LEU A 436 -14.11 8.87 -3.29
CA LEU A 436 -14.79 8.26 -2.16
C LEU A 436 -16.04 7.51 -2.63
N TYR A 437 -16.54 6.59 -1.83
CA TYR A 437 -17.72 5.79 -2.16
C TYR A 437 -18.97 6.66 -2.31
N ALA A 438 -19.55 6.65 -3.50
CA ALA A 438 -20.66 7.55 -3.85
C ALA A 438 -21.90 7.40 -2.96
N PRO A 439 -22.33 6.18 -2.53
CA PRO A 439 -23.42 6.06 -1.57
C PRO A 439 -23.17 6.76 -0.24
N ASP A 440 -21.93 6.73 0.29
CA ASP A 440 -21.59 7.42 1.54
C ASP A 440 -21.72 8.95 1.37
N ILE A 441 -21.26 9.49 0.23
CA ILE A 441 -21.43 10.91 -0.09
C ILE A 441 -22.91 11.32 -0.09
N GLN A 442 -23.80 10.44 -0.51
CA GLN A 442 -25.24 10.72 -0.53
C GLN A 442 -25.91 10.57 0.83
N LEU A 443 -25.40 9.70 1.69
CA LEU A 443 -26.03 9.30 2.96
C LEU A 443 -25.49 10.10 4.17
N VAL A 444 -24.26 10.60 4.07
CA VAL A 444 -23.56 11.28 5.18
C VAL A 444 -23.50 12.76 4.90
N GLU A 445 -24.31 13.53 5.64
CA GLU A 445 -24.33 15.00 5.53
C GLU A 445 -22.93 15.57 5.84
N GLY A 446 -22.40 16.41 4.96
CA GLY A 446 -21.09 17.05 5.12
C GLY A 446 -19.89 16.15 4.70
N LEU A 447 -20.12 14.97 4.15
CA LEU A 447 -19.07 14.17 3.53
C LEU A 447 -18.84 14.64 2.09
N GLU A 448 -17.72 15.31 1.86
CA GLU A 448 -17.38 15.88 0.55
C GLU A 448 -16.54 14.93 -0.30
N GLN A 449 -16.84 14.87 -1.60
CA GLN A 449 -16.10 14.10 -2.58
C GLN A 449 -14.72 14.74 -2.88
N ASN A 450 -13.82 13.95 -3.39
CA ASN A 450 -12.54 14.43 -3.91
C ASN A 450 -12.75 15.25 -5.20
N PRO A 451 -11.92 16.29 -5.46
CA PRO A 451 -12.05 17.13 -6.64
C PRO A 451 -12.03 16.33 -7.94
N GLY A 452 -12.84 16.77 -8.91
CA GLY A 452 -12.91 16.14 -10.25
C GLY A 452 -13.98 15.06 -10.39
N TYR A 453 -14.60 14.61 -9.30
CA TYR A 453 -15.66 13.58 -9.27
C TYR A 453 -17.05 14.13 -8.94
N ASP A 454 -17.21 15.43 -8.88
CA ASP A 454 -18.48 16.13 -8.54
C ASP A 454 -19.44 16.24 -9.73
N LYS A 455 -19.22 15.48 -10.82
CA LYS A 455 -19.97 15.58 -12.08
C LYS A 455 -20.92 14.42 -12.29
#